data_a530fb4e2e16dc215fc4da8959f5494d
#
_entry.id   a530fb4e2e16dc215fc4da8959f5494d
#
_cell.length_a   1.000
_cell.length_b   1.000
_cell.length_c   1.000
_cell.angle_alpha   90.00
_cell.angle_beta   90.00
_cell.angle_gamma   90.00
#
_symmetry.space_group_name_H-M   'P 1'
#
loop_
_entity.id
_entity.type
_entity.pdbx_description
1 polymer ?
#
loop_
_entity_poly.entity_id
_entity_poly.type
_entity_poly.pdbx_seq_one_letter_code
_entity_poly.pdbx_strand_id
1 'polypeptide(L)'
;MKIARGRELLTPEQRQSFMQIPEDEWILGTYFTFSKRDLEIVNKRRREENRLGFAVQLAVLRYPGWPYTHIKSIPDSVIQYISKQIGASPSSLGHYPQRENTLWDHLKEIRSEYDFVTFTLSEYRMTFKYLHQLALENGDPIHLLHECIDFLRKNKIILPAITTLERMVWEARAMAEKKLFNTVSKSLTNEQKEKLEEIITSQHPSESNKTILGWLKEPPGHPSPETFLKVIERLEYIRGMELETVQISHLHRNRLLQLSRLGSRYEPYAFRDFQENKRYSILTVYLLQLTQELTDKAFEIHDRQILSLLSKGRKAQEEIQKQNGKKLNEKVIHFTNIGQALIKAKEEKLDVFKVLESVIEWNTFVSSVEEAQELARPADYDYLDLLQKRFYSLRKYTPTLLRVLEFHSTKANEPLLQAVEIIRGMNESGKRKVPDDSPVDFISKRWKKHLYEDDGTTINRHYYEMAVLTELREHVRAGDVSIVGSRQYRDFEEYLFSEDTWNQSKGNTRLSVSLSFEDYITERTRSLNERLKWLAANFNKLDGVSLEKGKLSLAVNDVLQCLDLDGANCPKTDGFTVQNEGEAILCSPFILQIYLI
;
A
#
# COMPACT_ATOMS: atom_id res chain seq x y z
N MET A 1 -27.70 -22.55 -32.36
CA MET A 1 -26.51 -22.80 -31.55
C MET A 1 -26.21 -21.52 -30.78
N LYS A 2 -26.59 -21.41 -29.48
CA LYS A 2 -26.33 -20.24 -28.67
C LYS A 2 -24.84 -20.23 -28.34
N ILE A 3 -24.06 -19.36 -29.00
CA ILE A 3 -22.67 -19.10 -28.69
C ILE A 3 -22.65 -18.52 -27.27
N ALA A 4 -22.00 -19.24 -26.37
CA ALA A 4 -21.90 -18.83 -24.97
C ALA A 4 -21.31 -17.43 -24.88
N ARG A 5 -22.05 -16.48 -24.31
CA ARG A 5 -21.67 -15.08 -24.05
C ARG A 5 -20.42 -14.91 -23.14
N GLY A 6 -19.75 -16.00 -22.77
CA GLY A 6 -18.61 -16.01 -21.85
C GLY A 6 -17.22 -15.87 -22.47
N ARG A 7 -17.10 -15.68 -23.79
CA ARG A 7 -15.79 -15.58 -24.47
C ARG A 7 -15.40 -14.16 -24.89
N GLU A 8 -16.28 -13.20 -24.72
CA GLU A 8 -15.97 -11.79 -25.02
C GLU A 8 -15.28 -11.18 -23.79
N LEU A 9 -14.00 -10.83 -23.96
CA LEU A 9 -13.19 -10.20 -22.91
C LEU A 9 -13.35 -8.68 -22.91
N LEU A 10 -13.67 -8.11 -24.09
CA LEU A 10 -13.76 -6.66 -24.30
C LEU A 10 -15.17 -6.24 -24.70
N THR A 11 -15.56 -5.05 -24.29
CA THR A 11 -16.72 -4.35 -24.89
C THR A 11 -16.40 -3.90 -26.31
N PRO A 12 -17.40 -3.60 -27.15
CA PRO A 12 -17.18 -3.05 -28.49
C PRO A 12 -16.33 -1.78 -28.49
N GLU A 13 -16.54 -0.89 -27.48
CA GLU A 13 -15.80 0.35 -27.30
C GLU A 13 -14.33 0.07 -26.96
N GLN A 14 -14.08 -0.86 -26.06
CA GLN A 14 -12.72 -1.29 -25.71
C GLN A 14 -11.99 -1.89 -26.92
N ARG A 15 -12.66 -2.73 -27.73
CA ARG A 15 -12.06 -3.25 -28.98
C ARG A 15 -11.66 -2.12 -29.92
N GLN A 16 -12.53 -1.12 -30.05
CA GLN A 16 -12.24 0.04 -30.90
C GLN A 16 -11.06 0.83 -30.38
N SER A 17 -10.98 1.05 -29.07
CA SER A 17 -9.84 1.74 -28.41
C SER A 17 -8.50 1.06 -28.70
N PHE A 18 -8.43 -0.28 -28.63
CA PHE A 18 -7.21 -1.03 -28.96
C PHE A 18 -6.74 -0.88 -30.42
N MET A 19 -7.69 -0.66 -31.33
CA MET A 19 -7.42 -0.50 -32.78
C MET A 19 -7.28 0.94 -33.21
N GLN A 20 -7.59 1.90 -32.33
CA GLN A 20 -7.51 3.32 -32.62
C GLN A 20 -6.06 3.76 -32.75
N ILE A 21 -5.79 4.64 -33.71
CA ILE A 21 -4.49 5.26 -33.88
C ILE A 21 -4.49 6.53 -33.05
N PRO A 22 -3.61 6.67 -32.04
CA PRO A 22 -3.52 7.89 -31.26
C PRO A 22 -2.98 9.07 -32.09
N GLU A 23 -3.44 10.27 -31.76
CA GLU A 23 -3.05 11.52 -32.44
C GLU A 23 -1.99 12.30 -31.66
N ASP A 24 -1.44 11.70 -30.60
CA ASP A 24 -0.43 12.30 -29.76
C ASP A 24 0.87 12.56 -30.54
N GLU A 25 1.44 13.77 -30.42
CA GLU A 25 2.64 14.20 -31.16
C GLU A 25 3.85 13.29 -30.87
N TRP A 26 3.96 12.76 -29.65
CA TRP A 26 5.04 11.85 -29.30
C TRP A 26 4.93 10.52 -30.05
N ILE A 27 3.71 9.99 -30.16
CA ILE A 27 3.44 8.75 -30.90
C ILE A 27 3.66 8.97 -32.39
N LEU A 28 3.21 10.10 -32.94
CA LEU A 28 3.47 10.49 -34.33
C LEU A 28 4.97 10.54 -34.60
N GLY A 29 5.74 11.21 -33.74
CA GLY A 29 7.20 11.31 -33.88
C GLY A 29 7.90 9.96 -33.77
N THR A 30 7.44 9.08 -32.88
CA THR A 30 8.11 7.79 -32.58
C THR A 30 7.85 6.73 -33.65
N TYR A 31 6.60 6.58 -34.09
CA TYR A 31 6.19 5.45 -34.92
C TYR A 31 5.90 5.80 -36.38
N PHE A 32 5.53 7.07 -36.67
CA PHE A 32 5.13 7.51 -37.99
C PHE A 32 6.17 8.37 -38.71
N THR A 33 7.34 8.58 -38.09
CA THR A 33 8.47 9.25 -38.76
C THR A 33 9.25 8.25 -39.63
N PHE A 34 9.46 8.61 -40.88
CA PHE A 34 10.19 7.78 -41.84
C PHE A 34 11.67 8.08 -41.87
N SER A 35 12.47 7.03 -41.87
CA SER A 35 13.92 7.12 -42.10
C SER A 35 14.23 7.41 -43.58
N LYS A 36 15.47 7.77 -43.87
CA LYS A 36 15.92 7.92 -45.28
C LYS A 36 15.65 6.67 -46.13
N ARG A 37 15.91 5.45 -45.55
CA ARG A 37 15.61 4.19 -46.21
C ARG A 37 14.11 4.03 -46.49
N ASP A 38 13.25 4.40 -45.54
CA ASP A 38 11.81 4.32 -45.73
C ASP A 38 11.36 5.22 -46.90
N LEU A 39 11.85 6.46 -46.93
CA LEU A 39 11.53 7.41 -48.01
C LEU A 39 12.04 6.94 -49.38
N GLU A 40 13.22 6.33 -49.46
CA GLU A 40 13.72 5.71 -50.69
C GLU A 40 12.80 4.58 -51.17
N ILE A 41 12.34 3.71 -50.27
CA ILE A 41 11.44 2.61 -50.62
C ILE A 41 10.08 3.17 -51.04
N VAL A 42 9.48 4.13 -50.30
CA VAL A 42 8.20 4.77 -50.62
C VAL A 42 8.27 5.43 -52.01
N ASN A 43 9.34 6.15 -52.34
CA ASN A 43 9.49 6.91 -53.56
C ASN A 43 9.72 6.05 -54.81
N LYS A 44 9.93 4.73 -54.69
CA LYS A 44 9.95 3.81 -55.84
C LYS A 44 8.59 3.78 -56.58
N ARG A 45 7.50 4.25 -55.98
CA ARG A 45 6.16 4.27 -56.57
C ARG A 45 5.96 5.51 -57.44
N ARG A 46 5.45 5.30 -58.63
CA ARG A 46 5.31 6.38 -59.63
C ARG A 46 4.13 7.34 -59.31
N ARG A 47 3.03 6.83 -58.75
CA ARG A 47 1.81 7.57 -58.48
C ARG A 47 1.73 8.01 -57.02
N GLU A 48 1.21 9.22 -56.79
CA GLU A 48 1.14 9.83 -55.47
C GLU A 48 0.27 9.04 -54.51
N GLU A 49 -0.90 8.57 -54.97
CA GLU A 49 -1.82 7.73 -54.17
C GLU A 49 -1.15 6.41 -53.72
N ASN A 50 -0.29 5.82 -54.57
CA ASN A 50 0.44 4.61 -54.22
C ASN A 50 1.59 4.86 -53.27
N ARG A 51 2.28 6.03 -53.37
CA ARG A 51 3.29 6.44 -52.40
C ARG A 51 2.67 6.63 -51.04
N LEU A 52 1.59 7.41 -50.96
CA LEU A 52 0.92 7.68 -49.69
C LEU A 52 0.29 6.40 -49.11
N GLY A 53 -0.38 5.58 -49.93
CA GLY A 53 -0.97 4.34 -49.48
C GLY A 53 0.06 3.32 -48.95
N PHE A 54 1.22 3.20 -49.59
CA PHE A 54 2.32 2.38 -49.10
C PHE A 54 2.90 2.89 -47.77
N ALA A 55 3.14 4.21 -47.67
CA ALA A 55 3.62 4.84 -46.48
C ALA A 55 2.67 4.65 -45.30
N VAL A 56 1.36 4.84 -45.53
CA VAL A 56 0.33 4.60 -44.53
C VAL A 56 0.28 3.12 -44.12
N GLN A 57 0.34 2.17 -45.07
CA GLN A 57 0.40 0.73 -44.71
C GLN A 57 1.61 0.42 -43.85
N LEU A 58 2.79 0.93 -44.17
CA LEU A 58 4.00 0.73 -43.38
C LEU A 58 3.84 1.31 -41.97
N ALA A 59 3.29 2.53 -41.88
CA ALA A 59 3.06 3.21 -40.64
C ALA A 59 2.11 2.44 -39.72
N VAL A 60 0.94 2.00 -40.21
CA VAL A 60 -0.04 1.26 -39.40
C VAL A 60 0.41 -0.14 -39.02
N LEU A 61 1.31 -0.77 -39.81
CA LEU A 61 1.96 -2.03 -39.41
C LEU A 61 3.00 -1.83 -38.31
N ARG A 62 3.66 -0.70 -38.25
CA ARG A 62 4.53 -0.35 -37.12
C ARG A 62 3.74 -0.05 -35.86
N TYR A 63 2.66 0.76 -36.01
CA TYR A 63 1.72 1.09 -34.95
C TYR A 63 0.35 1.47 -35.54
N PRO A 64 -0.76 0.87 -35.09
CA PRO A 64 -0.94 -0.08 -33.98
C PRO A 64 -0.57 -1.54 -34.27
N GLY A 65 -0.12 -1.90 -35.47
CA GLY A 65 0.38 -3.23 -35.80
C GLY A 65 -0.62 -4.09 -36.61
N TRP A 66 -1.82 -3.59 -36.91
CA TRP A 66 -2.80 -4.28 -37.77
C TRP A 66 -2.59 -3.96 -39.25
N PRO A 67 -2.98 -4.87 -40.14
CA PRO A 67 -3.04 -4.56 -41.56
C PRO A 67 -4.00 -3.40 -41.84
N TYR A 68 -3.72 -2.62 -42.87
CA TYR A 68 -4.56 -1.50 -43.29
C TYR A 68 -6.05 -1.88 -43.45
N THR A 69 -6.33 -3.09 -43.93
CA THR A 69 -7.70 -3.65 -44.10
C THR A 69 -8.47 -3.81 -42.79
N HIS A 70 -7.79 -3.86 -41.65
CA HIS A 70 -8.44 -4.02 -40.33
C HIS A 70 -8.71 -2.68 -39.64
N ILE A 71 -8.14 -1.59 -40.14
CA ILE A 71 -8.28 -0.26 -39.57
C ILE A 71 -9.47 0.44 -40.20
N LYS A 72 -10.45 0.85 -39.40
CA LYS A 72 -11.69 1.47 -39.90
C LYS A 72 -11.49 2.90 -40.39
N SER A 73 -10.66 3.68 -39.70
CA SER A 73 -10.38 5.07 -40.01
C SER A 73 -8.96 5.42 -39.54
N ILE A 74 -8.29 6.24 -40.34
CA ILE A 74 -7.00 6.81 -39.99
C ILE A 74 -7.24 8.30 -39.73
N PRO A 75 -6.80 8.86 -38.60
CA PRO A 75 -6.99 10.28 -38.29
C PRO A 75 -6.33 11.19 -39.35
N ASP A 76 -6.98 12.32 -39.64
CA ASP A 76 -6.48 13.28 -40.62
C ASP A 76 -5.11 13.86 -40.23
N SER A 77 -4.87 14.04 -38.93
CA SER A 77 -3.58 14.46 -38.37
C SER A 77 -2.44 13.51 -38.76
N VAL A 78 -2.68 12.21 -38.69
CA VAL A 78 -1.73 11.15 -39.08
C VAL A 78 -1.46 11.17 -40.58
N ILE A 79 -2.55 11.28 -41.40
CA ILE A 79 -2.44 11.36 -42.85
C ILE A 79 -1.63 12.61 -43.26
N GLN A 80 -1.91 13.76 -42.66
CA GLN A 80 -1.17 15.01 -42.89
C GLN A 80 0.29 14.89 -42.49
N TYR A 81 0.58 14.26 -41.35
CA TYR A 81 1.95 14.05 -40.86
C TYR A 81 2.78 13.18 -41.82
N ILE A 82 2.20 12.08 -42.31
CA ILE A 82 2.84 11.20 -43.29
C ILE A 82 3.00 11.92 -44.64
N SER A 83 1.95 12.60 -45.11
CA SER A 83 1.93 13.30 -46.39
C SER A 83 3.02 14.36 -46.50
N LYS A 84 3.27 15.14 -45.43
CA LYS A 84 4.33 16.13 -45.36
C LYS A 84 5.74 15.51 -45.58
N GLN A 85 5.98 14.33 -45.01
CA GLN A 85 7.29 13.66 -45.11
C GLN A 85 7.58 13.15 -46.51
N ILE A 86 6.57 12.74 -47.27
CA ILE A 86 6.73 12.15 -48.62
C ILE A 86 6.44 13.16 -49.76
N GLY A 87 6.03 14.37 -49.41
CA GLY A 87 5.66 15.40 -50.41
C GLY A 87 4.41 15.00 -51.22
N ALA A 88 3.38 14.42 -50.59
CA ALA A 88 2.14 14.00 -51.24
C ALA A 88 0.94 14.80 -50.69
N SER A 89 -0.12 14.91 -51.50
CA SER A 89 -1.39 15.51 -51.04
C SER A 89 -2.15 14.52 -50.14
N PRO A 90 -2.63 14.91 -48.93
CA PRO A 90 -3.46 14.07 -48.07
C PRO A 90 -4.69 13.48 -48.77
N SER A 91 -5.30 14.24 -49.69
CA SER A 91 -6.49 13.83 -50.46
C SER A 91 -6.21 12.66 -51.42
N SER A 92 -4.95 12.41 -51.80
CA SER A 92 -4.58 11.30 -52.68
C SER A 92 -4.85 9.91 -52.06
N LEU A 93 -4.91 9.81 -50.71
CA LEU A 93 -5.25 8.56 -50.04
C LEU A 93 -6.66 8.05 -50.38
N GLY A 94 -7.62 8.93 -50.67
CA GLY A 94 -8.98 8.57 -51.07
C GLY A 94 -9.04 7.76 -52.38
N HIS A 95 -7.99 7.80 -53.20
CA HIS A 95 -7.86 7.01 -54.44
C HIS A 95 -7.06 5.71 -54.23
N TYR A 96 -6.64 5.38 -53.02
CA TYR A 96 -5.89 4.18 -52.72
C TYR A 96 -6.72 3.14 -51.96
N PRO A 97 -6.67 1.84 -52.34
CA PRO A 97 -6.04 1.28 -53.55
C PRO A 97 -6.98 1.38 -54.75
N GLN A 98 -6.47 1.74 -55.92
CA GLN A 98 -7.26 1.73 -57.14
C GLN A 98 -7.61 0.29 -57.61
N ARG A 99 -6.76 -0.70 -57.26
CA ARG A 99 -6.96 -2.11 -57.53
C ARG A 99 -6.63 -2.89 -56.26
N GLU A 100 -7.44 -3.85 -55.91
CA GLU A 100 -7.26 -4.68 -54.74
C GLU A 100 -5.89 -5.38 -54.69
N ASN A 101 -5.38 -5.85 -55.82
CA ASN A 101 -4.06 -6.44 -55.92
C ASN A 101 -2.92 -5.48 -55.49
N THR A 102 -3.05 -4.19 -55.71
CA THR A 102 -2.04 -3.20 -55.32
C THR A 102 -1.83 -3.19 -53.81
N LEU A 103 -2.88 -3.35 -53.04
CA LEU A 103 -2.82 -3.42 -51.58
C LEU A 103 -2.02 -4.63 -51.09
N TRP A 104 -2.26 -5.78 -51.68
CA TRP A 104 -1.59 -7.04 -51.34
C TRP A 104 -0.12 -7.05 -51.82
N ASP A 105 0.17 -6.49 -52.99
CA ASP A 105 1.55 -6.36 -53.49
C ASP A 105 2.37 -5.44 -52.57
N HIS A 106 1.80 -4.31 -52.12
CA HIS A 106 2.45 -3.42 -51.17
C HIS A 106 2.68 -4.13 -49.82
N LEU A 107 1.70 -4.84 -49.30
CA LEU A 107 1.86 -5.58 -48.03
C LEU A 107 2.95 -6.66 -48.14
N LYS A 108 3.01 -7.36 -49.29
CA LYS A 108 4.04 -8.37 -49.54
C LYS A 108 5.43 -7.75 -49.59
N GLU A 109 5.56 -6.61 -50.25
CA GLU A 109 6.86 -5.88 -50.31
C GLU A 109 7.25 -5.36 -48.93
N ILE A 110 6.33 -4.72 -48.15
CA ILE A 110 6.60 -4.28 -46.80
C ILE A 110 7.10 -5.44 -45.94
N ARG A 111 6.47 -6.59 -46.02
CA ARG A 111 6.89 -7.78 -45.28
C ARG A 111 8.32 -8.19 -45.62
N SER A 112 8.67 -8.21 -46.93
CA SER A 112 9.99 -8.58 -47.38
C SER A 112 11.08 -7.57 -46.99
N GLU A 113 10.77 -6.26 -47.07
CA GLU A 113 11.77 -5.18 -46.84
C GLU A 113 12.00 -4.91 -45.34
N TYR A 114 11.00 -5.18 -44.47
CA TYR A 114 11.03 -4.84 -43.06
C TYR A 114 10.94 -6.06 -42.13
N ASP A 115 11.00 -7.28 -42.67
CA ASP A 115 10.96 -8.56 -41.93
C ASP A 115 9.67 -8.75 -41.12
N PHE A 116 8.54 -8.25 -41.62
CA PHE A 116 7.27 -8.53 -40.98
C PHE A 116 6.80 -9.95 -41.28
N VAL A 117 6.41 -10.69 -40.22
CA VAL A 117 5.94 -12.07 -40.29
C VAL A 117 4.43 -12.12 -40.22
N THR A 118 3.81 -12.95 -41.01
CA THR A 118 2.36 -13.23 -40.90
C THR A 118 2.07 -14.08 -39.69
N PHE A 119 0.94 -13.82 -39.04
CA PHE A 119 0.48 -14.62 -37.93
C PHE A 119 -0.01 -16.00 -38.41
N THR A 120 0.77 -17.03 -38.13
CA THR A 120 0.49 -18.43 -38.47
C THR A 120 0.36 -19.30 -37.21
N LEU A 121 0.23 -20.62 -37.36
CA LEU A 121 0.16 -21.52 -36.22
C LEU A 121 1.46 -21.53 -35.38
N SER A 122 2.60 -21.23 -35.98
CA SER A 122 3.89 -21.12 -35.28
C SER A 122 3.87 -19.92 -34.31
N GLU A 123 3.47 -18.75 -34.83
CA GLU A 123 3.38 -17.50 -34.05
C GLU A 123 2.29 -17.61 -32.98
N TYR A 124 1.16 -18.29 -33.29
CA TYR A 124 0.14 -18.60 -32.31
C TYR A 124 0.71 -19.39 -31.12
N ARG A 125 1.43 -20.50 -31.40
CA ARG A 125 2.01 -21.35 -30.34
C ARG A 125 3.05 -20.59 -29.50
N MET A 126 3.91 -19.79 -30.12
CA MET A 126 4.92 -18.97 -29.44
C MET A 126 4.27 -17.93 -28.53
N THR A 127 3.29 -17.20 -29.05
CA THR A 127 2.55 -16.18 -28.31
C THR A 127 1.72 -16.79 -27.18
N PHE A 128 1.08 -17.92 -27.44
CA PHE A 128 0.31 -18.65 -26.42
C PHE A 128 1.18 -19.10 -25.24
N LYS A 129 2.39 -19.64 -25.53
CA LYS A 129 3.34 -20.03 -24.49
C LYS A 129 3.74 -18.83 -23.62
N TYR A 130 4.02 -17.69 -24.24
CA TYR A 130 4.33 -16.44 -23.55
C TYR A 130 3.15 -15.98 -22.67
N LEU A 131 1.94 -15.91 -23.25
CA LEU A 131 0.74 -15.51 -22.51
C LEU A 131 0.38 -16.45 -21.36
N HIS A 132 0.54 -17.77 -21.55
CA HIS A 132 0.29 -18.74 -20.50
C HIS A 132 1.21 -18.51 -19.29
N GLN A 133 2.48 -18.20 -19.54
CA GLN A 133 3.44 -17.85 -18.48
C GLN A 133 2.99 -16.60 -17.73
N LEU A 134 2.67 -15.53 -18.45
CA LEU A 134 2.16 -14.30 -17.85
C LEU A 134 0.85 -14.49 -17.10
N ALA A 135 -0.05 -15.33 -17.62
CA ALA A 135 -1.33 -15.61 -16.97
C ALA A 135 -1.19 -16.36 -15.64
N LEU A 136 -0.07 -17.05 -15.39
CA LEU A 136 0.26 -17.60 -14.07
C LEU A 136 0.64 -16.50 -13.07
N GLU A 137 1.15 -15.36 -13.56
CA GLU A 137 1.58 -14.21 -12.74
C GLU A 137 0.44 -13.20 -12.55
N ASN A 138 -0.30 -12.91 -13.61
CA ASN A 138 -1.40 -11.97 -13.61
C ASN A 138 -2.58 -12.48 -14.45
N GLY A 139 -3.76 -12.56 -13.86
CA GLY A 139 -4.99 -13.03 -14.54
C GLY A 139 -5.86 -11.92 -15.13
N ASP A 140 -5.40 -10.66 -15.15
CA ASP A 140 -6.15 -9.55 -15.75
C ASP A 140 -6.20 -9.70 -17.28
N PRO A 141 -7.40 -9.84 -17.90
CA PRO A 141 -7.51 -10.03 -19.33
C PRO A 141 -7.06 -8.83 -20.15
N ILE A 142 -7.25 -7.60 -19.66
CA ILE A 142 -6.87 -6.37 -20.37
C ILE A 142 -5.34 -6.26 -20.39
N HIS A 143 -4.70 -6.48 -19.24
CA HIS A 143 -3.24 -6.50 -19.17
C HIS A 143 -2.63 -7.57 -20.07
N LEU A 144 -3.16 -8.80 -20.03
CA LEU A 144 -2.69 -9.88 -20.90
C LEU A 144 -2.86 -9.58 -22.39
N LEU A 145 -3.91 -8.84 -22.76
CA LEU A 145 -4.11 -8.44 -24.14
C LEU A 145 -3.11 -7.37 -24.58
N HIS A 146 -2.80 -6.39 -23.75
CA HIS A 146 -1.74 -5.40 -24.01
C HIS A 146 -0.39 -6.10 -24.20
N GLU A 147 -0.03 -6.99 -23.29
CA GLU A 147 1.21 -7.76 -23.39
C GLU A 147 1.26 -8.64 -24.64
N CYS A 148 0.11 -9.20 -25.05
CA CYS A 148 -0.01 -9.96 -26.28
C CYS A 148 0.31 -9.12 -27.52
N ILE A 149 -0.31 -7.95 -27.60
CA ILE A 149 -0.12 -7.00 -28.71
C ILE A 149 1.34 -6.52 -28.75
N ASP A 150 1.89 -6.14 -27.61
CA ASP A 150 3.27 -5.65 -27.54
C ASP A 150 4.30 -6.75 -27.86
N PHE A 151 4.05 -7.98 -27.41
CA PHE A 151 4.88 -9.12 -27.77
C PHE A 151 4.91 -9.35 -29.28
N LEU A 152 3.74 -9.33 -29.94
CA LEU A 152 3.62 -9.51 -31.39
C LEU A 152 4.32 -8.36 -32.14
N ARG A 153 4.15 -7.11 -31.71
CA ARG A 153 4.81 -5.93 -32.29
C ARG A 153 6.34 -6.03 -32.19
N LYS A 154 6.86 -6.35 -31.00
CA LYS A 154 8.31 -6.50 -30.76
C LYS A 154 8.92 -7.56 -31.68
N ASN A 155 8.19 -8.60 -31.99
CA ASN A 155 8.62 -9.67 -32.88
C ASN A 155 8.26 -9.40 -34.36
N LYS A 156 7.80 -8.20 -34.69
CA LYS A 156 7.36 -7.79 -36.05
C LYS A 156 6.31 -8.73 -36.65
N ILE A 157 5.43 -9.29 -35.81
CA ILE A 157 4.35 -10.16 -36.24
C ILE A 157 3.12 -9.29 -36.52
N ILE A 158 2.58 -9.40 -37.72
CA ILE A 158 1.35 -8.69 -38.10
C ILE A 158 0.21 -9.19 -37.24
N LEU A 159 -0.49 -8.27 -36.57
CA LEU A 159 -1.56 -8.59 -35.64
C LEU A 159 -2.75 -9.25 -36.37
N PRO A 160 -3.25 -10.39 -35.89
CA PRO A 160 -4.48 -10.99 -36.40
C PRO A 160 -5.69 -10.18 -35.93
N ALA A 161 -6.90 -10.57 -36.34
CA ALA A 161 -8.13 -9.96 -35.86
C ALA A 161 -8.17 -9.94 -34.32
N ILE A 162 -8.64 -8.83 -33.72
CA ILE A 162 -8.71 -8.63 -32.27
C ILE A 162 -9.44 -9.77 -31.55
N THR A 163 -10.49 -10.33 -32.16
CA THR A 163 -11.23 -11.49 -31.64
C THR A 163 -10.37 -12.76 -31.55
N THR A 164 -9.35 -12.91 -32.39
CA THR A 164 -8.38 -14.00 -32.29
C THR A 164 -7.48 -13.82 -31.09
N LEU A 165 -7.02 -12.59 -30.83
CA LEU A 165 -6.21 -12.25 -29.66
C LEU A 165 -7.01 -12.44 -28.37
N GLU A 166 -8.28 -11.96 -28.32
CA GLU A 166 -9.18 -12.19 -27.18
C GLU A 166 -9.33 -13.69 -26.87
N ARG A 167 -9.57 -14.50 -27.89
CA ARG A 167 -9.70 -15.95 -27.70
C ARG A 167 -8.42 -16.57 -27.17
N MET A 168 -7.27 -16.18 -27.68
CA MET A 168 -5.97 -16.67 -27.22
C MET A 168 -5.69 -16.29 -25.77
N VAL A 169 -5.97 -15.05 -25.40
CA VAL A 169 -5.86 -14.57 -24.00
C VAL A 169 -6.80 -15.35 -23.09
N TRP A 170 -8.06 -15.56 -23.52
CA TRP A 170 -9.04 -16.33 -22.76
C TRP A 170 -8.57 -17.77 -22.53
N GLU A 171 -8.09 -18.45 -23.58
CA GLU A 171 -7.60 -19.83 -23.50
C GLU A 171 -6.34 -19.94 -22.60
N ALA A 172 -5.38 -19.02 -22.75
CA ALA A 172 -4.18 -18.99 -21.93
C ALA A 172 -4.50 -18.77 -20.44
N ARG A 173 -5.43 -17.87 -20.16
CA ARG A 173 -5.92 -17.58 -18.82
C ARG A 173 -6.65 -18.78 -18.21
N ALA A 174 -7.58 -19.39 -18.95
CA ALA A 174 -8.33 -20.56 -18.49
C ALA A 174 -7.40 -21.74 -18.17
N MET A 175 -6.37 -21.96 -19.00
CA MET A 175 -5.37 -23.00 -18.77
C MET A 175 -4.50 -22.71 -17.54
N ALA A 176 -4.08 -21.47 -17.36
CA ALA A 176 -3.33 -21.04 -16.17
C ALA A 176 -4.16 -21.18 -14.88
N GLU A 177 -5.43 -20.78 -14.91
CA GLU A 177 -6.36 -20.95 -13.78
C GLU A 177 -6.57 -22.43 -13.44
N LYS A 178 -6.80 -23.26 -14.44
CA LYS A 178 -6.95 -24.72 -14.23
C LYS A 178 -5.70 -25.33 -13.61
N LYS A 179 -4.51 -24.96 -14.07
CA LYS A 179 -3.24 -25.40 -13.48
C LYS A 179 -3.12 -24.97 -12.03
N LEU A 180 -3.39 -23.71 -11.73
CA LEU A 180 -3.33 -23.13 -10.39
C LEU A 180 -4.30 -23.85 -9.43
N PHE A 181 -5.59 -23.99 -9.83
CA PHE A 181 -6.58 -24.64 -8.99
C PHE A 181 -6.25 -26.13 -8.72
N ASN A 182 -5.75 -26.83 -9.73
CA ASN A 182 -5.32 -28.21 -9.55
C ASN A 182 -4.12 -28.32 -8.60
N THR A 183 -3.17 -27.39 -8.68
CA THR A 183 -1.98 -27.42 -7.83
C THR A 183 -2.35 -27.17 -6.36
N VAL A 184 -3.14 -26.14 -6.07
CA VAL A 184 -3.59 -25.83 -4.70
C VAL A 184 -4.47 -26.93 -4.14
N SER A 185 -5.46 -27.42 -4.93
CA SER A 185 -6.37 -28.46 -4.45
C SER A 185 -5.67 -29.80 -4.18
N LYS A 186 -4.62 -30.13 -4.92
CA LYS A 186 -3.83 -31.35 -4.69
C LYS A 186 -2.95 -31.29 -3.45
N SER A 187 -2.56 -30.10 -3.00
CA SER A 187 -1.75 -29.94 -1.78
C SER A 187 -2.59 -29.97 -0.49
N LEU A 188 -3.92 -29.96 -0.60
CA LEU A 188 -4.84 -30.07 0.54
C LEU A 188 -5.04 -31.53 0.95
N THR A 189 -5.03 -31.78 2.25
CA THR A 189 -5.45 -33.05 2.85
C THR A 189 -6.97 -33.24 2.75
N ASN A 190 -7.46 -34.45 2.94
CA ASN A 190 -8.92 -34.71 2.95
C ASN A 190 -9.58 -34.01 4.14
N GLU A 191 -8.95 -33.98 5.32
CA GLU A 191 -9.44 -33.26 6.50
C GLU A 191 -9.58 -31.76 6.23
N GLN A 192 -8.58 -31.13 5.61
CA GLN A 192 -8.65 -29.72 5.22
C GLN A 192 -9.81 -29.45 4.23
N LYS A 193 -10.04 -30.33 3.27
CA LYS A 193 -11.16 -30.20 2.33
C LYS A 193 -12.51 -30.32 3.04
N GLU A 194 -12.65 -31.25 3.97
CA GLU A 194 -13.86 -31.39 4.80
C GLU A 194 -14.14 -30.12 5.63
N LYS A 195 -13.11 -29.56 6.28
CA LYS A 195 -13.23 -28.29 7.00
C LYS A 195 -13.60 -27.12 6.05
N LEU A 196 -13.07 -27.08 4.82
CA LEU A 196 -13.45 -26.09 3.82
C LEU A 196 -14.90 -26.26 3.32
N GLU A 197 -15.42 -27.46 3.23
CA GLU A 197 -16.85 -27.68 2.96
C GLU A 197 -17.73 -27.28 4.14
N GLU A 198 -17.30 -27.58 5.36
CA GLU A 198 -18.03 -27.22 6.57
C GLU A 198 -18.26 -25.71 6.68
N ILE A 199 -17.26 -24.89 6.42
CA ILE A 199 -17.42 -23.42 6.56
C ILE A 199 -18.45 -22.81 5.61
N ILE A 200 -18.72 -23.43 4.46
CA ILE A 200 -19.72 -22.94 3.49
C ILE A 200 -21.11 -23.58 3.66
N THR A 201 -21.20 -24.71 4.37
CA THR A 201 -22.44 -25.46 4.55
C THR A 201 -23.03 -25.33 5.93
N SER A 202 -22.19 -25.32 6.97
CA SER A 202 -22.62 -25.34 8.36
C SER A 202 -22.87 -23.93 8.89
N GLN A 203 -23.84 -23.84 9.80
CA GLN A 203 -24.11 -22.60 10.55
C GLN A 203 -23.12 -22.45 11.70
N HIS A 204 -22.82 -21.21 12.05
CA HIS A 204 -21.96 -20.93 13.20
C HIS A 204 -22.70 -21.30 14.51
N PRO A 205 -22.06 -22.03 15.46
CA PRO A 205 -22.73 -22.53 16.65
C PRO A 205 -23.42 -21.46 17.51
N SER A 206 -22.80 -20.28 17.61
CA SER A 206 -23.31 -19.16 18.43
C SER A 206 -24.16 -18.16 17.63
N GLU A 207 -24.13 -18.20 16.28
CA GLU A 207 -24.84 -17.28 15.38
C GLU A 207 -25.59 -18.08 14.31
N SER A 208 -26.70 -18.73 14.72
CA SER A 208 -27.48 -19.68 13.90
C SER A 208 -28.07 -19.10 12.61
N ASN A 209 -28.01 -17.80 12.39
CA ASN A 209 -28.47 -17.14 11.16
C ASN A 209 -27.36 -16.95 10.12
N LYS A 210 -26.12 -17.35 10.42
CA LYS A 210 -24.96 -17.17 9.54
C LYS A 210 -24.21 -18.48 9.36
N THR A 211 -23.66 -18.68 8.14
CA THR A 211 -22.67 -19.74 7.93
C THR A 211 -21.35 -19.37 8.61
N ILE A 212 -20.51 -20.37 8.88
CA ILE A 212 -19.18 -20.13 9.44
C ILE A 212 -18.38 -19.17 8.55
N LEU A 213 -18.41 -19.33 7.22
CA LEU A 213 -17.75 -18.40 6.31
C LEU A 213 -18.34 -16.98 6.40
N GLY A 214 -19.65 -16.85 6.57
CA GLY A 214 -20.31 -15.54 6.78
C GLY A 214 -19.82 -14.85 8.06
N TRP A 215 -19.69 -15.61 9.15
CA TRP A 215 -19.13 -15.13 10.41
C TRP A 215 -17.64 -14.74 10.27
N LEU A 216 -16.81 -15.53 9.57
CA LEU A 216 -15.42 -15.21 9.30
C LEU A 216 -15.24 -13.89 8.52
N LYS A 217 -16.17 -13.59 7.61
CA LYS A 217 -16.16 -12.39 6.77
C LYS A 217 -16.66 -11.11 7.44
N GLU A 218 -17.20 -11.20 8.64
CA GLU A 218 -17.70 -10.01 9.32
C GLU A 218 -16.63 -8.96 9.53
N PRO A 219 -16.92 -7.69 9.22
CA PRO A 219 -16.00 -6.61 9.50
C PRO A 219 -15.81 -6.50 11.02
N PRO A 220 -14.57 -6.31 11.50
CA PRO A 220 -14.33 -6.05 12.92
C PRO A 220 -15.02 -4.74 13.31
N GLY A 221 -15.70 -4.74 14.47
CA GLY A 221 -16.37 -3.58 15.02
C GLY A 221 -15.41 -2.51 15.55
N HIS A 222 -15.95 -1.59 16.35
CA HIS A 222 -15.15 -0.56 17.03
C HIS A 222 -14.07 -1.21 17.91
N PRO A 223 -12.83 -0.69 17.94
CA PRO A 223 -11.74 -1.23 18.75
C PRO A 223 -12.07 -1.25 20.24
N SER A 224 -12.27 -2.43 20.79
CA SER A 224 -12.54 -2.71 22.20
C SER A 224 -11.92 -4.05 22.61
N PRO A 225 -11.78 -4.34 23.91
CA PRO A 225 -11.37 -5.65 24.38
C PRO A 225 -12.26 -6.79 23.86
N GLU A 226 -13.56 -6.58 23.78
CA GLU A 226 -14.53 -7.55 23.28
C GLU A 226 -14.35 -7.80 21.77
N THR A 227 -14.13 -6.73 21.00
CA THR A 227 -13.82 -6.84 19.56
C THR A 227 -12.51 -7.57 19.33
N PHE A 228 -11.51 -7.33 20.17
CA PHE A 228 -10.24 -8.05 20.11
C PHE A 228 -10.46 -9.56 20.27
N LEU A 229 -11.20 -9.98 21.29
CA LEU A 229 -11.47 -11.41 21.54
C LEU A 229 -12.20 -12.07 20.38
N LYS A 230 -13.17 -11.38 19.76
CA LYS A 230 -13.85 -11.87 18.55
C LYS A 230 -12.92 -12.01 17.35
N VAL A 231 -11.97 -11.10 17.18
CA VAL A 231 -10.94 -11.20 16.12
C VAL A 231 -10.04 -12.40 16.36
N ILE A 232 -9.63 -12.62 17.61
CA ILE A 232 -8.80 -13.78 17.97
C ILE A 232 -9.54 -15.10 17.78
N GLU A 233 -10.81 -15.18 18.16
CA GLU A 233 -11.64 -16.38 17.96
C GLU A 233 -11.66 -16.80 16.48
N ARG A 234 -11.84 -15.85 15.56
CA ARG A 234 -11.77 -16.12 14.12
C ARG A 234 -10.39 -16.53 13.66
N LEU A 235 -9.36 -15.87 14.17
CA LEU A 235 -7.96 -16.18 13.86
C LEU A 235 -7.62 -17.61 14.30
N GLU A 236 -7.95 -17.99 15.52
CA GLU A 236 -7.71 -19.33 16.07
C GLU A 236 -8.52 -20.39 15.31
N TYR A 237 -9.76 -20.10 14.92
CA TYR A 237 -10.57 -20.99 14.09
C TYR A 237 -9.88 -21.31 12.76
N ILE A 238 -9.39 -20.29 12.05
CA ILE A 238 -8.69 -20.48 10.76
C ILE A 238 -7.37 -21.23 10.97
N ARG A 239 -6.58 -20.88 11.99
CA ARG A 239 -5.33 -21.59 12.33
C ARG A 239 -5.56 -23.06 12.64
N GLY A 240 -6.69 -23.39 13.29
CA GLY A 240 -7.08 -24.79 13.54
C GLY A 240 -7.39 -25.60 12.28
N MET A 241 -7.49 -24.95 11.10
CA MET A 241 -7.60 -25.65 9.82
C MET A 241 -6.25 -26.06 9.24
N GLU A 242 -5.13 -25.58 9.81
CA GLU A 242 -3.74 -25.90 9.42
C GLU A 242 -3.44 -25.63 7.93
N LEU A 243 -4.07 -24.61 7.35
CA LEU A 243 -3.91 -24.26 5.93
C LEU A 243 -2.50 -23.72 5.60
N GLU A 244 -1.72 -23.33 6.58
CA GLU A 244 -0.34 -22.84 6.41
C GLU A 244 0.60 -23.94 5.87
N THR A 245 0.23 -25.20 6.03
CA THR A 245 0.94 -26.36 5.46
C THR A 245 0.80 -26.46 3.94
N VAL A 246 -0.18 -25.75 3.35
CA VAL A 246 -0.48 -25.76 1.92
C VAL A 246 0.60 -25.01 1.15
N GLN A 247 1.26 -25.66 0.23
CA GLN A 247 2.34 -25.05 -0.55
C GLN A 247 1.80 -24.12 -1.63
N ILE A 248 1.73 -22.82 -1.32
CA ILE A 248 1.35 -21.76 -2.25
C ILE A 248 2.48 -20.79 -2.59
N SER A 249 3.67 -20.97 -2.01
CA SER A 249 4.85 -20.11 -2.20
C SER A 249 5.31 -20.00 -3.66
N HIS A 250 5.02 -21.01 -4.47
CA HIS A 250 5.31 -21.02 -5.92
C HIS A 250 4.32 -20.19 -6.76
N LEU A 251 3.24 -19.71 -6.15
CA LEU A 251 2.24 -18.88 -6.84
C LEU A 251 2.62 -17.41 -6.78
N HIS A 252 2.47 -16.73 -7.90
CA HIS A 252 2.77 -15.31 -7.98
C HIS A 252 1.84 -14.50 -7.06
N ARG A 253 2.39 -13.53 -6.33
CA ARG A 253 1.66 -12.69 -5.35
C ARG A 253 0.40 -12.05 -5.93
N ASN A 254 0.45 -11.55 -7.16
CA ASN A 254 -0.71 -10.93 -7.81
C ASN A 254 -1.87 -11.92 -7.98
N ARG A 255 -1.57 -13.19 -8.29
CA ARG A 255 -2.60 -14.23 -8.39
C ARG A 255 -3.21 -14.56 -7.04
N LEU A 256 -2.40 -14.64 -5.99
CA LEU A 256 -2.90 -14.83 -4.63
C LEU A 256 -3.85 -13.70 -4.23
N LEU A 257 -3.48 -12.44 -4.49
CA LEU A 257 -4.34 -11.29 -4.20
C LEU A 257 -5.64 -11.30 -5.02
N GLN A 258 -5.58 -11.69 -6.30
CA GLN A 258 -6.79 -11.82 -7.13
C GLN A 258 -7.74 -12.89 -6.59
N LEU A 259 -7.21 -14.06 -6.21
CA LEU A 259 -8.02 -15.15 -5.65
C LEU A 259 -8.59 -14.77 -4.28
N SER A 260 -7.82 -14.12 -3.43
CA SER A 260 -8.31 -13.64 -2.13
C SER A 260 -9.46 -12.64 -2.30
N ARG A 261 -9.34 -11.68 -3.24
CA ARG A 261 -10.43 -10.74 -3.57
C ARG A 261 -11.69 -11.45 -4.09
N LEU A 262 -11.52 -12.51 -4.87
CA LEU A 262 -12.68 -13.34 -5.29
C LEU A 262 -13.30 -14.03 -4.08
N GLY A 263 -12.48 -14.61 -3.19
CA GLY A 263 -12.93 -15.24 -1.97
C GLY A 263 -13.70 -14.30 -1.05
N SER A 264 -13.26 -13.04 -0.93
CA SER A 264 -13.97 -12.05 -0.11
C SER A 264 -15.33 -11.63 -0.71
N ARG A 265 -15.46 -11.62 -2.04
CA ARG A 265 -16.68 -11.16 -2.75
C ARG A 265 -17.80 -12.20 -2.81
N TYR A 266 -17.45 -13.49 -2.95
CA TYR A 266 -18.45 -14.53 -3.13
C TYR A 266 -19.10 -14.93 -1.81
N GLU A 267 -20.42 -14.97 -1.80
CA GLU A 267 -21.21 -15.48 -0.68
C GLU A 267 -21.12 -17.01 -0.59
N PRO A 268 -21.38 -17.61 0.60
CA PRO A 268 -21.27 -19.06 0.80
C PRO A 268 -22.02 -19.91 -0.23
N TYR A 269 -23.20 -19.47 -0.67
CA TYR A 269 -24.01 -20.20 -1.66
C TYR A 269 -23.32 -20.25 -3.03
N ALA A 270 -22.62 -19.21 -3.44
CA ALA A 270 -21.93 -19.17 -4.75
C ALA A 270 -20.76 -20.17 -4.82
N PHE A 271 -20.12 -20.46 -3.70
CA PHE A 271 -19.06 -21.46 -3.65
C PHE A 271 -19.56 -22.87 -3.93
N ARG A 272 -20.83 -23.18 -3.62
CA ARG A 272 -21.42 -24.51 -3.88
C ARG A 272 -21.52 -24.82 -5.38
N ASP A 273 -21.67 -23.77 -6.20
CA ASP A 273 -21.79 -23.91 -7.66
C ASP A 273 -20.42 -24.04 -8.36
N PHE A 274 -19.32 -23.78 -7.64
CA PHE A 274 -17.98 -23.91 -8.23
C PHE A 274 -17.54 -25.37 -8.28
N GLN A 275 -16.74 -25.70 -9.31
CA GLN A 275 -16.00 -26.96 -9.33
C GLN A 275 -15.10 -27.05 -8.09
N GLU A 276 -14.96 -28.24 -7.52
CA GLU A 276 -14.23 -28.48 -6.27
C GLU A 276 -12.83 -27.83 -6.24
N ASN A 277 -12.01 -28.07 -7.27
CA ASN A 277 -10.65 -27.52 -7.32
C ASN A 277 -10.63 -25.99 -7.29
N LYS A 278 -11.58 -25.35 -7.96
CA LYS A 278 -11.73 -23.88 -7.95
C LYS A 278 -12.19 -23.41 -6.58
N ARG A 279 -13.18 -24.08 -6.00
CA ARG A 279 -13.77 -23.77 -4.69
C ARG A 279 -12.72 -23.82 -3.59
N TYR A 280 -12.03 -24.95 -3.47
CA TYR A 280 -11.00 -25.14 -2.46
C TYR A 280 -9.84 -24.15 -2.62
N SER A 281 -9.37 -23.93 -3.84
CA SER A 281 -8.27 -23.00 -4.09
C SER A 281 -8.60 -21.57 -3.69
N ILE A 282 -9.79 -21.07 -4.03
CA ILE A 282 -10.21 -19.71 -3.68
C ILE A 282 -10.38 -19.59 -2.17
N LEU A 283 -11.03 -20.55 -1.51
CA LEU A 283 -11.22 -20.55 -0.06
C LEU A 283 -9.89 -20.60 0.69
N THR A 284 -8.99 -21.51 0.31
CA THR A 284 -7.66 -21.63 0.94
C THR A 284 -6.88 -20.33 0.85
N VAL A 285 -6.75 -19.75 -0.34
CA VAL A 285 -6.01 -18.50 -0.53
C VAL A 285 -6.68 -17.35 0.23
N TYR A 286 -8.00 -17.29 0.22
CA TYR A 286 -8.74 -16.27 0.96
C TYR A 286 -8.52 -16.40 2.47
N LEU A 287 -8.63 -17.60 3.04
CA LEU A 287 -8.46 -17.82 4.48
C LEU A 287 -7.03 -17.53 4.94
N LEU A 288 -6.02 -17.93 4.15
CA LEU A 288 -4.62 -17.58 4.43
C LEU A 288 -4.39 -16.06 4.44
N GLN A 289 -5.00 -15.34 3.50
CA GLN A 289 -4.95 -13.88 3.49
C GLN A 289 -5.71 -13.28 4.67
N LEU A 290 -6.88 -13.84 5.01
CA LEU A 290 -7.69 -13.41 6.15
C LEU A 290 -6.96 -13.61 7.48
N THR A 291 -6.18 -14.69 7.63
CA THR A 291 -5.32 -14.92 8.79
C THR A 291 -4.36 -13.74 9.00
N GLN A 292 -3.70 -13.28 7.93
CA GLN A 292 -2.80 -12.12 8.00
C GLN A 292 -3.56 -10.84 8.38
N GLU A 293 -4.72 -10.61 7.77
CA GLU A 293 -5.56 -9.44 8.05
C GLU A 293 -6.10 -9.42 9.49
N LEU A 294 -6.49 -10.58 10.02
CA LEU A 294 -6.94 -10.69 11.41
C LEU A 294 -5.78 -10.50 12.40
N THR A 295 -4.58 -10.99 12.08
CA THR A 295 -3.37 -10.75 12.87
C THR A 295 -3.03 -9.26 12.92
N ASP A 296 -3.02 -8.58 11.77
CA ASP A 296 -2.84 -7.12 11.69
C ASP A 296 -3.90 -6.39 12.52
N LYS A 297 -5.15 -6.81 12.39
CA LYS A 297 -6.28 -6.20 13.10
C LYS A 297 -6.23 -6.38 14.60
N ALA A 298 -5.79 -7.53 15.08
CA ALA A 298 -5.59 -7.78 16.51
C ALA A 298 -4.58 -6.77 17.08
N PHE A 299 -3.46 -6.56 16.39
CA PHE A 299 -2.47 -5.58 16.85
C PHE A 299 -2.94 -4.13 16.70
N GLU A 300 -3.66 -3.78 15.63
CA GLU A 300 -4.27 -2.44 15.51
C GLU A 300 -5.23 -2.12 16.66
N ILE A 301 -6.01 -3.10 17.13
CA ILE A 301 -6.90 -2.92 18.28
C ILE A 301 -6.06 -2.65 19.53
N HIS A 302 -4.96 -3.40 19.74
CA HIS A 302 -4.03 -3.16 20.84
C HIS A 302 -3.43 -1.75 20.78
N ASP A 303 -2.91 -1.34 19.62
CA ASP A 303 -2.38 0.01 19.38
C ASP A 303 -3.37 1.10 19.81
N ARG A 304 -4.61 0.99 19.36
CA ARG A 304 -5.67 1.94 19.73
C ARG A 304 -6.06 1.89 21.20
N GLN A 305 -6.04 0.72 21.82
CA GLN A 305 -6.32 0.59 23.26
C GLN A 305 -5.24 1.28 24.11
N ILE A 306 -3.96 1.11 23.79
CA ILE A 306 -2.84 1.81 24.46
C ILE A 306 -2.96 3.33 24.26
N LEU A 307 -3.19 3.80 23.03
CA LEU A 307 -3.40 5.24 22.78
C LEU A 307 -4.58 5.81 23.55
N SER A 308 -5.69 5.08 23.60
CA SER A 308 -6.87 5.47 24.37
C SER A 308 -6.57 5.54 25.86
N LEU A 309 -5.80 4.59 26.39
CA LEU A 309 -5.36 4.57 27.78
C LEU A 309 -4.56 5.85 28.11
N LEU A 310 -3.50 6.12 27.34
CA LEU A 310 -2.63 7.28 27.53
C LEU A 310 -3.40 8.61 27.39
N SER A 311 -4.29 8.70 26.39
CA SER A 311 -5.15 9.89 26.20
C SER A 311 -6.10 10.13 27.37
N LYS A 312 -6.69 9.06 27.93
CA LYS A 312 -7.56 9.17 29.11
C LYS A 312 -6.80 9.59 30.36
N GLY A 313 -5.55 9.13 30.53
CA GLY A 313 -4.66 9.61 31.61
C GLY A 313 -4.40 11.09 31.50
N ARG A 314 -4.02 11.57 30.30
CA ARG A 314 -3.78 12.99 30.03
C ARG A 314 -5.02 13.86 30.31
N LYS A 315 -6.18 13.45 29.81
CA LYS A 315 -7.45 14.17 30.05
C LYS A 315 -7.82 14.19 31.54
N ALA A 316 -7.58 13.11 32.26
CA ALA A 316 -7.82 13.08 33.71
C ALA A 316 -6.90 14.06 34.44
N GLN A 317 -5.65 14.17 34.05
CA GLN A 317 -4.72 15.16 34.58
C GLN A 317 -5.18 16.60 34.29
N GLU A 318 -5.59 16.88 33.05
CA GLU A 318 -6.11 18.21 32.66
C GLU A 318 -7.35 18.60 33.50
N GLU A 319 -8.25 17.63 33.73
CA GLU A 319 -9.46 17.86 34.53
C GLU A 319 -9.11 18.18 35.99
N ILE A 320 -8.18 17.42 36.60
CA ILE A 320 -7.69 17.68 37.94
C ILE A 320 -7.03 19.08 38.03
N GLN A 321 -6.24 19.45 37.00
CA GLN A 321 -5.63 20.78 36.93
C GLN A 321 -6.68 21.91 36.87
N LYS A 322 -7.75 21.72 36.08
CA LYS A 322 -8.85 22.69 36.01
C LYS A 322 -9.58 22.83 37.35
N GLN A 323 -9.88 21.72 38.02
CA GLN A 323 -10.56 21.72 39.32
C GLN A 323 -9.71 22.39 40.42
N ASN A 324 -8.40 22.11 40.40
CA ASN A 324 -7.47 22.69 41.38
C ASN A 324 -7.06 24.11 41.02
N GLY A 325 -7.24 24.57 39.78
CA GLY A 325 -6.80 25.89 39.31
C GLY A 325 -7.39 27.05 40.11
N LYS A 326 -8.68 26.99 40.50
CA LYS A 326 -9.31 28.02 41.34
C LYS A 326 -8.73 28.03 42.74
N LYS A 327 -8.62 26.86 43.39
CA LYS A 327 -8.03 26.72 44.72
C LYS A 327 -6.57 27.18 44.74
N LEU A 328 -5.80 26.83 43.71
CA LEU A 328 -4.41 27.28 43.58
C LEU A 328 -4.32 28.79 43.43
N ASN A 329 -5.17 29.42 42.61
CA ASN A 329 -5.20 30.86 42.44
C ASN A 329 -5.58 31.60 43.74
N GLU A 330 -6.56 31.09 44.49
CA GLU A 330 -6.92 31.61 45.81
C GLU A 330 -5.74 31.54 46.77
N LYS A 331 -5.00 30.43 46.83
CA LYS A 331 -3.81 30.28 47.65
C LYS A 331 -2.68 31.21 47.20
N VAL A 332 -2.44 31.39 45.90
CA VAL A 332 -1.43 32.34 45.37
C VAL A 332 -1.76 33.77 45.79
N ILE A 333 -3.01 34.21 45.66
CA ILE A 333 -3.45 35.55 46.10
C ILE A 333 -3.22 35.69 47.62
N HIS A 334 -3.61 34.68 48.41
CA HIS A 334 -3.47 34.66 49.84
C HIS A 334 -2.00 34.78 50.28
N PHE A 335 -1.09 33.96 49.72
CA PHE A 335 0.33 34.02 50.00
C PHE A 335 1.00 35.30 49.48
N THR A 336 0.48 35.89 48.40
CA THR A 336 0.94 37.21 47.91
C THR A 336 0.63 38.29 48.91
N ASN A 337 -0.59 38.32 49.48
CA ASN A 337 -0.97 39.29 50.53
C ASN A 337 -0.11 39.14 51.78
N ILE A 338 0.12 37.88 52.21
CA ILE A 338 1.04 37.61 53.34
C ILE A 338 2.46 38.07 53.02
N GLY A 339 2.99 37.78 51.83
CA GLY A 339 4.31 38.20 51.40
C GLY A 339 4.47 39.72 51.36
N GLN A 340 3.47 40.44 50.87
CA GLN A 340 3.45 41.91 50.89
C GLN A 340 3.46 42.47 52.33
N ALA A 341 2.67 41.90 53.24
CA ALA A 341 2.65 42.30 54.63
C ALA A 341 4.00 42.07 55.33
N LEU A 342 4.66 40.94 55.05
CA LEU A 342 5.98 40.62 55.57
C LEU A 342 7.07 41.56 55.00
N ILE A 343 7.01 41.93 53.73
CA ILE A 343 7.93 42.90 53.11
C ILE A 343 7.78 44.26 53.82
N LYS A 344 6.53 44.74 53.98
CA LYS A 344 6.23 45.99 54.69
C LYS A 344 6.69 45.96 56.13
N ALA A 345 6.45 44.87 56.86
CA ALA A 345 6.92 44.71 58.24
C ALA A 345 8.44 44.85 58.36
N LYS A 346 9.18 44.29 57.40
CA LYS A 346 10.66 44.41 57.36
C LYS A 346 11.12 45.82 57.07
N GLU A 347 10.48 46.54 56.16
CA GLU A 347 10.79 47.90 55.77
C GLU A 347 10.53 48.88 56.96
N GLU A 348 9.41 48.69 57.65
CA GLU A 348 8.99 49.51 58.78
C GLU A 348 9.56 49.03 60.12
N LYS A 349 10.40 47.98 60.17
CA LYS A 349 11.00 47.35 61.35
C LYS A 349 9.98 46.96 62.43
N LEU A 350 8.80 46.50 61.99
CA LEU A 350 7.74 45.98 62.84
C LEU A 350 7.97 44.48 63.19
N ASP A 351 7.29 44.02 64.23
CA ASP A 351 7.29 42.64 64.64
C ASP A 351 6.57 41.78 63.53
N VAL A 352 7.35 40.95 62.86
CA VAL A 352 6.90 40.14 61.72
C VAL A 352 5.75 39.20 62.09
N PHE A 353 5.78 38.64 63.31
CA PHE A 353 4.72 37.72 63.73
C PHE A 353 3.40 38.43 64.03
N LYS A 354 3.47 39.64 64.67
CA LYS A 354 2.26 40.46 64.90
C LYS A 354 1.63 40.95 63.59
N VAL A 355 2.46 41.30 62.62
CA VAL A 355 1.94 41.69 61.28
C VAL A 355 1.36 40.53 60.55
N LEU A 356 1.98 39.36 60.63
CA LEU A 356 1.41 38.10 60.02
C LEU A 356 0.06 37.76 60.65
N GLU A 357 -0.04 37.74 61.96
CA GLU A 357 -1.28 37.44 62.70
C GLU A 357 -2.39 38.48 62.47
N SER A 358 -2.04 39.72 62.12
CA SER A 358 -3.03 40.76 61.74
C SER A 358 -3.65 40.47 60.33
N VAL A 359 -2.94 39.74 59.48
CA VAL A 359 -3.41 39.37 58.11
C VAL A 359 -4.10 38.02 58.09
N ILE A 360 -3.60 37.07 58.91
CA ILE A 360 -4.11 35.71 58.97
C ILE A 360 -3.85 35.10 60.35
N GLU A 361 -4.85 34.42 60.92
CA GLU A 361 -4.68 33.65 62.14
C GLU A 361 -3.66 32.52 61.93
N TRP A 362 -2.75 32.32 62.92
CA TRP A 362 -1.63 31.37 62.81
C TRP A 362 -2.07 29.95 62.43
N ASN A 363 -3.14 29.43 63.04
CA ASN A 363 -3.65 28.10 62.74
C ASN A 363 -4.18 28.00 61.29
N THR A 364 -4.81 29.07 60.80
CA THR A 364 -5.30 29.16 59.40
C THR A 364 -4.13 29.29 58.44
N PHE A 365 -3.03 29.95 58.83
CA PHE A 365 -1.82 30.00 58.03
C PHE A 365 -1.20 28.60 57.88
N VAL A 366 -1.03 27.86 59.00
CA VAL A 366 -0.48 26.52 59.00
C VAL A 366 -1.31 25.59 58.10
N SER A 367 -2.63 25.55 58.29
CA SER A 367 -3.51 24.72 57.43
C SER A 367 -3.47 25.19 55.96
N SER A 368 -3.30 26.48 55.69
CA SER A 368 -3.14 26.97 54.31
C SER A 368 -1.83 26.53 53.66
N VAL A 369 -0.76 26.39 54.43
CA VAL A 369 0.53 25.85 53.95
C VAL A 369 0.40 24.36 53.66
N GLU A 370 -0.23 23.59 54.55
CA GLU A 370 -0.46 22.16 54.36
C GLU A 370 -1.32 21.90 53.10
N GLU A 371 -2.44 22.61 52.94
CA GLU A 371 -3.28 22.54 51.75
C GLU A 371 -2.52 22.94 50.46
N ALA A 372 -1.65 23.95 50.53
CA ALA A 372 -0.83 24.37 49.40
C ALA A 372 0.21 23.29 49.02
N GLN A 373 0.78 22.60 50.02
CA GLN A 373 1.67 21.47 49.80
C GLN A 373 0.94 20.29 49.10
N GLU A 374 -0.29 19.99 49.51
CA GLU A 374 -1.11 18.97 48.86
C GLU A 374 -1.49 19.36 47.43
N LEU A 375 -1.70 20.64 47.15
CA LEU A 375 -2.01 21.15 45.79
C LEU A 375 -0.76 21.30 44.93
N ALA A 376 0.41 21.50 45.53
CA ALA A 376 1.68 21.64 44.84
C ALA A 376 2.11 20.27 44.27
N ARG A 377 2.37 20.27 42.99
CA ARG A 377 2.87 19.06 42.31
C ARG A 377 4.34 19.22 41.98
N PRO A 378 5.11 18.13 42.02
CA PRO A 378 6.48 18.13 41.52
C PRO A 378 6.56 18.65 40.08
N ALA A 379 7.65 19.35 39.75
CA ALA A 379 7.86 19.88 38.39
C ALA A 379 7.87 18.79 37.31
N ASP A 380 8.19 17.55 37.70
CA ASP A 380 8.28 16.36 36.84
C ASP A 380 7.04 15.43 36.93
N TYR A 381 5.93 15.94 37.45
CA TYR A 381 4.68 15.20 37.58
C TYR A 381 4.19 14.68 36.22
N ASP A 382 3.84 13.39 36.19
CA ASP A 382 3.33 12.70 35.01
C ASP A 382 1.95 12.08 35.33
N TYR A 383 1.07 12.01 34.30
CA TYR A 383 -0.26 11.42 34.42
C TYR A 383 -0.25 9.88 34.51
N LEU A 384 0.92 9.25 34.46
CA LEU A 384 1.01 7.78 34.47
C LEU A 384 0.50 7.18 35.78
N ASP A 385 0.62 7.89 36.90
CA ASP A 385 0.03 7.49 38.18
C ASP A 385 -1.50 7.28 38.11
N LEU A 386 -2.17 8.08 37.28
CA LEU A 386 -3.62 7.97 37.07
C LEU A 386 -4.02 6.74 36.24
N LEU A 387 -3.06 6.07 35.59
CA LEU A 387 -3.32 4.91 34.76
C LEU A 387 -3.48 3.61 35.55
N GLN A 388 -2.94 3.51 36.77
CA GLN A 388 -3.01 2.31 37.61
C GLN A 388 -4.44 1.78 37.75
N LYS A 389 -5.41 2.69 37.97
CA LYS A 389 -6.85 2.34 38.08
C LYS A 389 -7.42 1.74 36.78
N ARG A 390 -6.78 1.94 35.65
CA ARG A 390 -7.23 1.48 34.31
C ARG A 390 -6.52 0.20 33.85
N PHE A 391 -5.55 -0.30 34.61
CA PHE A 391 -4.80 -1.52 34.31
C PHE A 391 -5.71 -2.72 34.04
N TYR A 392 -6.77 -2.88 34.82
CA TYR A 392 -7.72 -3.99 34.64
C TYR A 392 -8.46 -3.96 33.30
N SER A 393 -8.60 -2.81 32.64
CA SER A 393 -9.21 -2.74 31.32
C SER A 393 -8.29 -3.34 30.23
N LEU A 394 -6.97 -3.21 30.38
CA LEU A 394 -5.99 -3.88 29.51
C LEU A 394 -6.00 -5.38 29.76
N ARG A 395 -6.03 -5.80 31.01
CA ARG A 395 -6.03 -7.21 31.41
C ARG A 395 -7.18 -8.05 30.84
N LYS A 396 -8.24 -7.42 30.36
CA LYS A 396 -9.35 -8.13 29.69
C LYS A 396 -8.93 -8.85 28.41
N TYR A 397 -7.88 -8.37 27.72
CA TYR A 397 -7.47 -8.89 26.42
C TYR A 397 -5.96 -9.17 26.30
N THR A 398 -5.10 -8.47 27.04
CA THR A 398 -3.64 -8.57 26.89
C THR A 398 -3.07 -9.97 27.19
N PRO A 399 -3.61 -10.79 28.13
CA PRO A 399 -3.17 -12.17 28.29
C PRO A 399 -3.37 -12.99 27.01
N THR A 400 -4.52 -12.80 26.35
CA THR A 400 -4.83 -13.46 25.08
C THR A 400 -3.95 -12.93 23.95
N LEU A 401 -3.68 -11.63 23.90
CA LEU A 401 -2.79 -11.01 22.93
C LEU A 401 -1.39 -11.64 23.00
N LEU A 402 -0.81 -11.70 24.20
CA LEU A 402 0.53 -12.27 24.40
C LEU A 402 0.60 -13.78 24.18
N ARG A 403 -0.52 -14.50 24.34
CA ARG A 403 -0.61 -15.94 24.06
C ARG A 403 -0.68 -16.23 22.56
N VAL A 404 -1.43 -15.44 21.80
CA VAL A 404 -1.79 -15.74 20.40
C VAL A 404 -0.85 -15.12 19.39
N LEU A 405 -0.31 -13.92 19.69
CA LEU A 405 0.65 -13.25 18.82
C LEU A 405 2.07 -13.60 19.22
N GLU A 406 2.84 -13.99 18.22
CA GLU A 406 4.28 -14.28 18.34
C GLU A 406 5.07 -13.10 17.79
N PHE A 407 6.06 -12.65 18.57
CA PHE A 407 6.88 -11.48 18.26
C PHE A 407 8.31 -11.88 18.01
N HIS A 408 8.93 -11.32 16.98
CA HIS A 408 10.35 -11.47 16.68
C HIS A 408 11.03 -10.11 16.66
N SER A 409 12.30 -10.05 17.06
CA SER A 409 13.08 -8.81 17.04
C SER A 409 14.53 -9.06 16.72
N THR A 410 15.24 -7.96 16.45
CA THR A 410 16.70 -7.96 16.43
C THR A 410 17.27 -8.13 17.85
N LYS A 411 18.55 -8.46 17.95
CA LYS A 411 19.26 -8.63 19.24
C LYS A 411 19.17 -7.40 20.16
N ALA A 412 19.03 -6.21 19.59
CA ALA A 412 18.92 -4.97 20.35
C ALA A 412 17.65 -4.90 21.22
N ASN A 413 16.55 -5.51 20.75
CA ASN A 413 15.24 -5.50 21.42
C ASN A 413 14.94 -6.82 22.15
N GLU A 414 15.90 -7.72 22.26
CA GLU A 414 15.76 -8.99 22.98
C GLU A 414 15.28 -8.81 24.44
N PRO A 415 15.76 -7.81 25.24
CA PRO A 415 15.27 -7.58 26.60
C PRO A 415 13.75 -7.26 26.66
N LEU A 416 13.21 -6.57 25.65
CA LEU A 416 11.77 -6.33 25.56
C LEU A 416 11.00 -7.63 25.34
N LEU A 417 11.48 -8.51 24.44
CA LEU A 417 10.84 -9.79 24.21
C LEU A 417 10.95 -10.73 25.42
N GLN A 418 12.07 -10.72 26.14
CA GLN A 418 12.21 -11.43 27.41
C GLN A 418 11.17 -10.95 28.44
N ALA A 419 10.93 -9.64 28.53
CA ALA A 419 9.88 -9.09 29.38
C ALA A 419 8.47 -9.54 28.96
N VAL A 420 8.20 -9.63 27.66
CA VAL A 420 6.93 -10.17 27.11
C VAL A 420 6.76 -11.63 27.52
N GLU A 421 7.81 -12.47 27.42
CA GLU A 421 7.76 -13.87 27.84
C GLU A 421 7.56 -14.04 29.35
N ILE A 422 8.19 -13.19 30.16
CA ILE A 422 7.96 -13.17 31.61
C ILE A 422 6.49 -12.90 31.92
N ILE A 423 5.88 -11.87 31.28
CA ILE A 423 4.45 -11.56 31.48
C ILE A 423 3.57 -12.70 31.00
N ARG A 424 3.91 -13.35 29.86
CA ARG A 424 3.20 -14.54 29.35
C ARG A 424 3.23 -15.66 30.38
N GLY A 425 4.39 -16.02 30.88
CA GLY A 425 4.56 -17.07 31.91
C GLY A 425 3.87 -16.74 33.23
N MET A 426 3.83 -15.45 33.64
CA MET A 426 3.06 -15.00 34.81
C MET A 426 1.55 -15.15 34.59
N ASN A 427 1.06 -14.90 33.39
CA ASN A 427 -0.36 -15.05 33.05
C ASN A 427 -0.78 -16.53 33.09
N GLU A 428 0.04 -17.42 32.58
CA GLU A 428 -0.19 -18.87 32.55
C GLU A 428 -0.10 -19.50 33.94
N SER A 429 0.90 -19.10 34.72
CA SER A 429 1.11 -19.65 36.06
C SER A 429 0.28 -19.00 37.18
N GLY A 430 -0.42 -17.89 36.88
CA GLY A 430 -1.17 -17.12 37.86
C GLY A 430 -0.32 -16.35 38.87
N LYS A 431 1.02 -16.28 38.68
CA LYS A 431 1.93 -15.55 39.57
C LYS A 431 1.64 -14.05 39.54
N ARG A 432 1.64 -13.41 40.70
CA ARG A 432 1.33 -12.00 40.87
C ARG A 432 2.55 -11.10 40.99
N LYS A 433 3.69 -11.62 41.50
CA LYS A 433 4.94 -10.87 41.67
C LYS A 433 5.79 -10.99 40.40
N VAL A 434 6.30 -9.87 39.92
CA VAL A 434 7.28 -9.83 38.82
C VAL A 434 8.61 -10.30 39.38
N PRO A 435 9.36 -11.19 38.70
CA PRO A 435 10.68 -11.59 39.14
C PRO A 435 11.64 -10.39 39.28
N ASP A 436 12.48 -10.41 40.30
CA ASP A 436 13.37 -9.29 40.63
C ASP A 436 14.48 -9.11 39.56
N ASP A 437 14.79 -10.14 38.78
CA ASP A 437 15.74 -10.16 37.67
C ASP A 437 15.13 -9.82 36.32
N SER A 438 13.88 -9.36 36.30
CA SER A 438 13.20 -8.99 35.06
C SER A 438 13.87 -7.81 34.35
N PRO A 439 14.01 -7.83 33.00
CA PRO A 439 14.64 -6.76 32.27
C PRO A 439 13.84 -5.45 32.40
N VAL A 440 14.54 -4.36 32.70
CA VAL A 440 13.97 -3.00 32.86
C VAL A 440 14.71 -1.94 32.06
N ASP A 441 15.85 -2.27 31.44
CA ASP A 441 16.73 -1.29 30.78
C ASP A 441 16.09 -0.64 29.56
N PHE A 442 15.30 -1.39 28.79
CA PHE A 442 14.56 -0.92 27.63
C PHE A 442 13.40 0.03 27.97
N ILE A 443 12.95 0.05 29.24
CA ILE A 443 11.82 0.87 29.67
C ILE A 443 12.24 2.34 29.70
N SER A 444 11.42 3.20 29.08
CA SER A 444 11.69 4.64 29.04
C SER A 444 11.73 5.28 30.41
N LYS A 445 12.55 6.35 30.56
CA LYS A 445 12.75 7.09 31.84
C LYS A 445 11.44 7.51 32.48
N ARG A 446 10.43 7.79 31.67
CA ARG A 446 9.10 8.21 32.11
C ARG A 446 8.39 7.11 32.90
N TRP A 447 8.41 5.87 32.41
CA TRP A 447 7.83 4.72 33.09
C TRP A 447 8.67 4.26 34.28
N LYS A 448 10.01 4.41 34.24
CA LYS A 448 10.90 3.98 35.31
C LYS A 448 10.61 4.66 36.65
N LYS A 449 10.04 5.89 36.65
CA LYS A 449 9.65 6.61 37.87
C LYS A 449 8.58 5.89 38.70
N HIS A 450 7.71 5.11 38.03
CA HIS A 450 6.58 4.42 38.66
C HIS A 450 6.79 2.91 38.76
N LEU A 451 7.99 2.43 38.36
CA LEU A 451 8.24 1.02 38.16
C LEU A 451 8.37 0.23 39.46
N TYR A 452 8.88 0.88 40.52
CA TYR A 452 9.15 0.24 41.80
C TYR A 452 8.10 0.63 42.84
N GLU A 453 7.83 -0.30 43.76
CA GLU A 453 7.02 -0.03 44.96
C GLU A 453 7.77 0.91 45.92
N ASP A 454 7.14 1.31 47.03
CA ASP A 454 7.71 2.24 48.01
C ASP A 454 9.01 1.71 48.66
N ASP A 455 9.30 0.41 48.60
CA ASP A 455 10.55 -0.23 49.07
C ASP A 455 11.75 0.03 48.13
N GLY A 456 11.50 0.59 46.94
CA GLY A 456 12.52 0.90 45.93
C GLY A 456 13.16 -0.31 45.26
N THR A 457 12.71 -1.53 45.55
CA THR A 457 13.30 -2.79 45.05
C THR A 457 12.30 -3.70 44.36
N THR A 458 11.07 -3.76 44.88
CA THR A 458 10.02 -4.62 44.31
C THR A 458 9.40 -3.96 43.07
N ILE A 459 9.37 -4.68 41.95
CA ILE A 459 8.78 -4.19 40.71
C ILE A 459 7.26 -4.21 40.82
N ASN A 460 6.62 -3.05 40.62
CA ASN A 460 5.16 -2.92 40.55
C ASN A 460 4.65 -3.55 39.25
N ARG A 461 3.87 -4.61 39.38
CA ARG A 461 3.36 -5.38 38.25
C ARG A 461 2.54 -4.54 37.27
N HIS A 462 1.67 -3.66 37.77
CA HIS A 462 0.76 -2.89 36.93
C HIS A 462 1.54 -1.93 36.02
N TYR A 463 2.53 -1.24 36.57
CA TYR A 463 3.37 -0.33 35.79
C TYR A 463 4.33 -1.09 34.87
N TYR A 464 4.86 -2.22 35.31
CA TYR A 464 5.71 -3.07 34.47
C TYR A 464 4.96 -3.58 33.25
N GLU A 465 3.78 -4.19 33.41
CA GLU A 465 2.97 -4.67 32.29
C GLU A 465 2.55 -3.54 31.36
N MET A 466 2.13 -2.37 31.88
CA MET A 466 1.77 -1.23 31.05
C MET A 466 2.95 -0.66 30.28
N ALA A 467 4.13 -0.59 30.91
CA ALA A 467 5.35 -0.14 30.27
C ALA A 467 5.76 -1.09 29.14
N VAL A 468 5.85 -2.40 29.41
CA VAL A 468 6.20 -3.41 28.41
C VAL A 468 5.23 -3.37 27.22
N LEU A 469 3.93 -3.30 27.47
CA LEU A 469 2.91 -3.24 26.40
C LEU A 469 3.00 -1.94 25.58
N THR A 470 3.40 -0.82 26.22
CA THR A 470 3.58 0.46 25.52
C THR A 470 4.86 0.42 24.67
N GLU A 471 5.98 -0.05 25.22
CA GLU A 471 7.24 -0.19 24.47
C GLU A 471 7.10 -1.22 23.34
N LEU A 472 6.42 -2.36 23.57
CA LEU A 472 6.09 -3.31 22.51
C LEU A 472 5.34 -2.67 21.35
N ARG A 473 4.33 -1.86 21.68
CA ARG A 473 3.59 -1.10 20.67
C ARG A 473 4.49 -0.15 19.87
N GLU A 474 5.36 0.61 20.54
CA GLU A 474 6.25 1.56 19.87
C GLU A 474 7.24 0.85 18.96
N HIS A 475 7.87 -0.24 19.44
CA HIS A 475 8.85 -0.99 18.65
C HIS A 475 8.23 -1.76 17.47
N VAL A 476 7.00 -2.28 17.61
CA VAL A 476 6.28 -2.87 16.46
C VAL A 476 5.94 -1.80 15.41
N ARG A 477 5.54 -0.61 15.84
CA ARG A 477 5.25 0.51 14.92
C ARG A 477 6.52 1.06 14.26
N ALA A 478 7.63 1.05 14.95
CA ALA A 478 8.93 1.44 14.40
C ALA A 478 9.50 0.40 13.41
N GLY A 479 8.99 -0.84 13.43
CA GLY A 479 9.50 -1.95 12.63
C GLY A 479 10.69 -2.68 13.28
N ASP A 480 11.01 -2.36 14.53
CA ASP A 480 12.09 -3.01 15.31
C ASP A 480 11.67 -4.39 15.85
N VAL A 481 10.37 -4.57 16.03
CA VAL A 481 9.73 -5.83 16.43
C VAL A 481 8.71 -6.21 15.37
N SER A 482 8.77 -7.41 14.88
CA SER A 482 7.83 -7.97 13.89
C SER A 482 6.84 -8.93 14.54
N ILE A 483 5.71 -9.17 13.86
CA ILE A 483 4.65 -10.09 14.29
C ILE A 483 4.55 -11.23 13.28
N VAL A 484 4.74 -12.46 13.74
CA VAL A 484 4.67 -13.65 12.88
C VAL A 484 3.27 -13.78 12.27
N GLY A 485 3.23 -13.98 10.95
CA GLY A 485 1.97 -14.10 10.20
C GLY A 485 1.24 -12.77 9.97
N SER A 486 1.83 -11.64 10.36
CA SER A 486 1.35 -10.31 10.00
C SER A 486 1.74 -9.97 8.56
N ARG A 487 0.91 -9.17 7.90
CA ARG A 487 1.25 -8.57 6.61
C ARG A 487 1.84 -7.17 6.78
N GLN A 488 1.30 -6.40 7.73
CA GLN A 488 1.67 -5.01 7.97
C GLN A 488 2.88 -4.87 8.89
N TYR A 489 3.00 -5.77 9.87
CA TYR A 489 4.05 -5.76 10.91
C TYR A 489 5.02 -6.93 10.78
N ARG A 490 5.26 -7.38 9.55
CA ARG A 490 6.22 -8.47 9.27
C ARG A 490 7.66 -7.97 9.35
N ASP A 491 8.59 -8.92 9.45
CA ASP A 491 10.01 -8.61 9.43
C ASP A 491 10.42 -7.88 8.15
N PHE A 492 11.28 -6.88 8.32
CA PHE A 492 11.80 -6.12 7.17
C PHE A 492 12.57 -7.02 6.20
N GLU A 493 13.28 -8.02 6.69
CA GLU A 493 14.03 -8.97 5.85
C GLU A 493 13.13 -9.80 4.94
N GLU A 494 11.85 -10.01 5.29
CA GLU A 494 10.88 -10.67 4.40
C GLU A 494 10.58 -9.86 3.12
N TYR A 495 10.91 -8.57 3.09
CA TYR A 495 10.80 -7.74 1.89
C TYR A 495 12.00 -7.87 0.96
N LEU A 496 13.09 -8.39 1.46
CA LEU A 496 14.34 -8.53 0.73
C LEU A 496 14.47 -9.96 0.19
N PHE A 497 15.12 -10.07 -0.97
CA PHE A 497 15.58 -11.39 -1.41
C PHE A 497 16.75 -11.83 -0.53
N SER A 498 16.76 -13.10 -0.12
CA SER A 498 17.96 -13.67 0.47
C SER A 498 19.12 -13.58 -0.54
N GLU A 499 20.34 -13.47 -0.08
CA GLU A 499 21.54 -13.35 -0.93
C GLU A 499 21.61 -14.48 -1.96
N ASP A 500 21.29 -15.71 -1.56
CA ASP A 500 21.24 -16.88 -2.44
C ASP A 500 20.17 -16.74 -3.52
N THR A 501 18.95 -16.34 -3.14
CA THR A 501 17.84 -16.12 -4.09
C THR A 501 18.16 -15.00 -5.07
N TRP A 502 18.78 -13.93 -4.58
CA TRP A 502 19.21 -12.81 -5.41
C TRP A 502 20.29 -13.26 -6.42
N ASN A 503 21.33 -13.96 -5.96
CA ASN A 503 22.40 -14.44 -6.81
C ASN A 503 21.93 -15.42 -7.89
N GLN A 504 20.91 -16.24 -7.61
CA GLN A 504 20.30 -17.15 -8.58
C GLN A 504 19.39 -16.43 -9.59
N SER A 505 18.71 -15.39 -9.17
CA SER A 505 17.67 -14.72 -9.97
C SER A 505 18.14 -13.46 -10.70
N LYS A 506 19.23 -12.81 -10.26
CA LYS A 506 19.70 -11.52 -10.79
C LYS A 506 19.91 -11.50 -12.30
N GLY A 507 20.31 -12.63 -12.90
CA GLY A 507 20.50 -12.75 -14.36
C GLY A 507 19.20 -12.87 -15.15
N ASN A 508 18.10 -13.29 -14.51
CA ASN A 508 16.79 -13.52 -15.12
C ASN A 508 15.74 -12.48 -14.70
N THR A 509 16.08 -11.64 -13.72
CA THR A 509 15.14 -10.66 -13.18
C THR A 509 15.05 -9.47 -14.15
N ARG A 510 13.85 -9.23 -14.69
CA ARG A 510 13.55 -8.06 -15.52
C ARG A 510 13.30 -6.86 -14.59
N LEU A 511 14.36 -6.25 -14.13
CA LEU A 511 14.25 -4.98 -13.44
C LEU A 511 14.12 -3.85 -14.46
N SER A 512 13.27 -2.87 -14.15
CA SER A 512 13.16 -1.63 -14.92
C SER A 512 14.35 -0.70 -14.73
N VAL A 513 15.29 -1.09 -13.87
CA VAL A 513 16.49 -0.31 -13.50
C VAL A 513 17.75 -1.15 -13.64
N SER A 514 18.88 -0.50 -13.88
CA SER A 514 20.19 -1.19 -13.94
C SER A 514 20.53 -1.83 -12.60
N LEU A 515 21.17 -3.01 -12.65
CA LEU A 515 21.74 -3.70 -11.49
C LEU A 515 23.04 -3.04 -11.00
N SER A 516 23.71 -2.27 -11.85
CA SER A 516 24.87 -1.46 -11.49
C SER A 516 24.40 -0.16 -10.88
N PHE A 517 24.81 0.12 -9.65
CA PHE A 517 24.50 1.38 -8.97
C PHE A 517 24.98 2.60 -9.76
N GLU A 518 26.19 2.51 -10.32
CA GLU A 518 26.79 3.59 -11.10
C GLU A 518 26.00 3.88 -12.37
N ASP A 519 25.60 2.84 -13.11
CA ASP A 519 24.76 2.99 -14.30
C ASP A 519 23.40 3.55 -13.95
N TYR A 520 22.78 3.05 -12.86
CA TYR A 520 21.50 3.54 -12.36
C TYR A 520 21.55 5.03 -12.04
N ILE A 521 22.52 5.46 -11.23
CA ILE A 521 22.68 6.87 -10.85
C ILE A 521 22.96 7.74 -12.08
N THR A 522 23.83 7.28 -12.99
CA THR A 522 24.15 8.01 -14.23
C THR A 522 22.91 8.20 -15.10
N GLU A 523 22.11 7.14 -15.30
CA GLU A 523 20.87 7.20 -16.07
C GLU A 523 19.83 8.12 -15.42
N ARG A 524 19.64 8.01 -14.10
CA ARG A 524 18.69 8.86 -13.36
C ARG A 524 19.11 10.33 -13.37
N THR A 525 20.40 10.61 -13.18
CA THR A 525 20.95 11.97 -13.24
C THR A 525 20.77 12.57 -14.64
N ARG A 526 21.01 11.78 -15.69
CA ARG A 526 20.79 12.21 -17.08
C ARG A 526 19.31 12.53 -17.30
N SER A 527 18.41 11.61 -16.95
CA SER A 527 16.97 11.76 -17.11
C SER A 527 16.43 12.98 -16.33
N LEU A 528 16.91 13.19 -15.11
CA LEU A 528 16.55 14.36 -14.30
C LEU A 528 17.01 15.65 -14.98
N ASN A 529 18.27 15.70 -15.41
CA ASN A 529 18.83 16.88 -16.08
C ASN A 529 18.11 17.19 -17.40
N GLU A 530 17.74 16.20 -18.18
CA GLU A 530 16.94 16.38 -19.40
C GLU A 530 15.56 16.96 -19.08
N ARG A 531 14.89 16.46 -18.06
CA ARG A 531 13.57 16.97 -17.61
C ARG A 531 13.68 18.40 -17.07
N LEU A 532 14.72 18.70 -16.29
CA LEU A 532 14.96 20.06 -15.80
C LEU A 532 15.27 21.05 -16.93
N LYS A 533 16.06 20.65 -17.93
CA LYS A 533 16.30 21.46 -19.15
C LYS A 533 15.01 21.69 -19.93
N TRP A 534 14.21 20.64 -20.10
CA TRP A 534 12.90 20.75 -20.75
C TRP A 534 11.99 21.70 -19.97
N LEU A 535 11.89 21.55 -18.65
CA LEU A 535 11.12 22.43 -17.78
C LEU A 535 11.58 23.87 -17.91
N ALA A 536 12.88 24.15 -17.85
CA ALA A 536 13.44 25.49 -18.00
C ALA A 536 13.09 26.11 -19.37
N ALA A 537 13.10 25.32 -20.44
CA ALA A 537 12.79 25.78 -21.79
C ALA A 537 11.28 26.03 -22.03
N ASN A 538 10.40 25.31 -21.32
CA ASN A 538 8.96 25.34 -21.52
C ASN A 538 8.18 25.96 -20.36
N PHE A 539 8.88 26.42 -19.36
CA PHE A 539 8.31 26.96 -18.12
C PHE A 539 7.15 27.98 -18.35
N ASN A 540 7.35 28.92 -19.27
CA ASN A 540 6.35 29.96 -19.58
C ASN A 540 5.12 29.45 -20.35
N LYS A 541 5.09 28.15 -20.71
CA LYS A 541 4.00 27.51 -21.43
C LYS A 541 3.14 26.60 -20.54
N LEU A 542 3.57 26.41 -19.29
CA LEU A 542 2.90 25.54 -18.35
C LEU A 542 1.88 26.34 -17.53
N ASP A 543 0.63 25.96 -17.62
CA ASP A 543 -0.43 26.51 -16.79
C ASP A 543 -0.22 26.06 -15.32
N GLY A 544 -0.48 26.95 -14.37
CA GLY A 544 -0.35 26.64 -12.95
C GLY A 544 1.09 26.64 -12.41
N VAL A 545 2.08 27.01 -13.23
CA VAL A 545 3.49 27.13 -12.82
C VAL A 545 3.95 28.57 -12.98
N SER A 546 4.41 29.20 -11.93
CA SER A 546 4.95 30.57 -11.97
C SER A 546 6.32 30.68 -11.29
N LEU A 547 7.18 31.53 -11.82
CA LEU A 547 8.49 31.83 -11.26
C LEU A 547 8.55 33.32 -10.88
N GLU A 548 8.44 33.62 -9.60
CA GLU A 548 8.52 34.98 -9.10
C GLU A 548 9.74 35.15 -8.20
N LYS A 549 10.63 36.10 -8.56
CA LYS A 549 11.84 36.42 -7.78
C LYS A 549 12.71 35.18 -7.43
N GLY A 550 12.85 34.25 -8.36
CA GLY A 550 13.63 33.02 -8.17
C GLY A 550 12.92 31.92 -7.37
N LYS A 551 11.63 32.08 -7.05
CA LYS A 551 10.80 31.07 -6.39
C LYS A 551 9.83 30.46 -7.38
N LEU A 552 9.83 29.13 -7.44
CA LEU A 552 8.89 28.36 -8.23
C LEU A 552 7.61 28.15 -7.41
N SER A 553 6.49 28.63 -7.93
CA SER A 553 5.16 28.39 -7.34
C SER A 553 4.34 27.48 -8.24
N LEU A 554 3.71 26.46 -7.65
CA LEU A 554 2.84 25.50 -8.34
C LEU A 554 1.41 25.68 -7.82
N ALA A 555 0.44 25.86 -8.73
CA ALA A 555 -0.97 25.81 -8.40
C ALA A 555 -1.39 24.33 -8.27
N VAL A 556 -1.49 23.84 -7.04
CA VAL A 556 -1.71 22.42 -6.73
C VAL A 556 -3.00 21.86 -7.39
N ASN A 557 -4.05 22.67 -7.52
CA ASN A 557 -5.30 22.23 -8.12
C ASN A 557 -5.16 21.93 -9.63
N ASP A 558 -4.30 22.66 -10.35
CA ASP A 558 -4.12 22.48 -11.79
C ASP A 558 -3.18 21.28 -12.07
N VAL A 559 -2.21 21.06 -11.20
CA VAL A 559 -1.29 19.88 -11.29
C VAL A 559 -2.06 18.57 -11.04
N LEU A 560 -3.04 18.56 -10.13
CA LEU A 560 -3.86 17.37 -9.86
C LEU A 560 -4.82 17.04 -11.02
N GLN A 561 -5.35 18.04 -11.74
CA GLN A 561 -6.16 17.83 -12.94
C GLN A 561 -5.33 17.26 -14.10
N CYS A 562 -4.08 17.70 -14.27
CA CYS A 562 -3.19 17.16 -15.29
C CYS A 562 -2.79 15.70 -15.05
N LEU A 563 -2.95 15.17 -13.83
CA LEU A 563 -2.56 13.81 -13.45
C LEU A 563 -3.73 12.82 -13.36
N ASP A 564 -4.95 13.24 -13.74
CA ASP A 564 -6.17 12.41 -13.70
C ASP A 564 -6.40 11.71 -12.33
N LEU A 565 -6.02 12.38 -11.24
CA LEU A 565 -6.17 11.90 -9.87
C LEU A 565 -7.50 12.38 -9.26
N ASP A 566 -8.58 12.26 -10.02
CA ASP A 566 -9.94 12.48 -9.53
C ASP A 566 -10.29 11.42 -8.47
N GLY A 567 -10.34 11.84 -7.21
CA GLY A 567 -10.89 11.04 -6.11
C GLY A 567 -10.05 10.85 -4.86
N ALA A 568 -8.82 11.34 -4.80
CA ALA A 568 -8.06 11.33 -3.55
C ALA A 568 -8.37 12.59 -2.73
N ASN A 569 -8.97 12.43 -1.54
CA ASN A 569 -9.07 13.48 -0.54
C ASN A 569 -7.66 13.94 -0.12
N CYS A 570 -7.11 14.90 -0.84
CA CYS A 570 -5.88 15.57 -0.46
C CYS A 570 -6.23 16.70 0.52
N PRO A 571 -5.62 16.77 1.72
CA PRO A 571 -5.83 17.91 2.60
C PRO A 571 -5.36 19.17 1.88
N LYS A 572 -6.18 20.22 1.92
CA LYS A 572 -5.86 21.56 1.40
C LYS A 572 -4.55 22.02 2.08
N THR A 573 -3.46 22.00 1.33
CA THR A 573 -2.19 22.58 1.76
C THR A 573 -1.97 23.85 0.96
N ASP A 574 -1.81 24.97 1.66
CA ASP A 574 -1.38 26.23 1.06
C ASP A 574 -0.05 26.06 0.31
N GLY A 575 0.07 26.74 -0.83
CA GLY A 575 1.11 26.57 -1.84
C GLY A 575 2.55 26.36 -1.34
N PHE A 576 3.27 25.49 -2.01
CA PHE A 576 4.69 25.19 -1.73
C PHE A 576 5.60 26.26 -2.36
N THR A 577 6.54 26.77 -1.60
CA THR A 577 7.56 27.71 -2.07
C THR A 577 8.92 27.00 -2.08
N VAL A 578 9.58 26.88 -3.23
CA VAL A 578 10.95 26.35 -3.36
C VAL A 578 11.93 27.54 -3.34
N GLN A 579 12.81 27.60 -2.36
CA GLN A 579 13.91 28.59 -2.31
C GLN A 579 15.13 28.04 -3.02
N ASN A 580 15.74 28.86 -3.85
CA ASN A 580 16.94 28.56 -4.60
C ASN A 580 18.17 29.08 -3.79
N GLU A 581 18.61 28.30 -2.81
CA GLU A 581 19.93 28.38 -2.18
C GLU A 581 20.10 27.17 -1.25
N GLY A 582 20.77 26.13 -1.75
CA GLY A 582 21.66 25.20 -1.02
C GLY A 582 21.14 24.39 0.15
N GLU A 583 19.87 24.48 0.57
CA GLU A 583 19.36 23.73 1.71
C GLU A 583 18.21 22.80 1.33
N ALA A 584 18.23 21.62 1.94
CA ALA A 584 17.42 20.46 1.67
C ALA A 584 15.93 20.77 1.38
N ILE A 585 15.48 20.37 0.21
CA ILE A 585 14.06 20.36 -0.18
C ILE A 585 13.36 19.29 0.67
N LEU A 586 12.63 19.70 1.68
CA LEU A 586 11.63 18.85 2.34
C LEU A 586 10.43 18.70 1.39
N CYS A 587 10.59 17.83 0.39
CA CYS A 587 9.45 17.37 -0.41
C CYS A 587 8.66 16.35 0.41
N SER A 588 7.35 16.54 0.49
CA SER A 588 6.44 15.51 0.98
C SER A 588 6.72 14.18 0.25
N PRO A 589 6.70 13.03 0.94
CA PRO A 589 6.95 11.71 0.32
C PRO A 589 6.06 11.41 -0.90
N PHE A 590 4.92 12.06 -1.01
CA PHE A 590 3.98 11.93 -2.12
C PHE A 590 4.52 12.48 -3.46
N ILE A 591 5.30 13.55 -3.46
CA ILE A 591 5.84 14.13 -4.69
C ILE A 591 6.99 13.28 -5.24
N LEU A 592 7.77 12.62 -4.38
CA LEU A 592 8.82 11.70 -4.81
C LEU A 592 8.26 10.43 -5.48
N GLN A 593 7.06 9.97 -5.11
CA GLN A 593 6.42 8.82 -5.74
C GLN A 593 5.92 9.11 -7.17
N ILE A 594 5.53 10.33 -7.48
CA ILE A 594 5.05 10.73 -8.83
C ILE A 594 6.20 10.84 -9.84
N TYR A 595 7.44 11.09 -9.40
CA TYR A 595 8.62 11.22 -10.27
C TYR A 595 9.49 9.96 -10.36
N LEU A 596 9.14 8.88 -9.64
CA LEU A 596 9.87 7.60 -9.65
C LEU A 596 9.12 6.46 -10.40
N ILE A 597 7.97 6.77 -11.03
CA ILE A 597 7.26 5.84 -11.93
C ILE A 597 7.57 6.26 -13.40
#